data_ad232efe47057e4d87acbb62852b6cce
#
_entry.id   ad232efe47057e4d87acbb62852b6cce
#
_cell.length_a   1.000
_cell.length_b   1.000
_cell.length_c   1.000
_cell.angle_alpha   90.00
_cell.angle_beta   90.00
_cell.angle_gamma   90.00
#
_symmetry.space_group_name_H-M   'P 1'
#
loop_
_entity.id
_entity.type
_entity.pdbx_description
1 polymer ?
#
loop_
_entity_poly.entity_id
_entity_poly.type
_entity_poly.pdbx_seq_one_letter_code
_entity_poly.pdbx_strand_id
1 'polypeptide(L)'
;MSNSAVNQFSTTGTLFVSAPEAARIVRKVGLEFSLRRIAANIHEDFSRWADFDKSVRVANHSEFGVIELMPVSDSHRYAFKYVNGHPHNTGLGLSTVMAFGVYADVDTGSPLLLSELTITTALRTAAMSALAAQSLARPNSRSMALIGNGAQSEFQALAFKYLIGIDTLRLYDVDRAATAKLVANLQPFGFNIVVCESAGDAARSADIITTVTADKTRAIILTPDMIAPGVHINAVGGDCPGKTELHADILKQAKVFRSEERRVGKECA
;
A
#
# COMPACT_ATOMS: atom_id res chain seq x y z
N MET A 1 44.88 -0.66 -24.28
CA MET A 1 43.80 -0.31 -25.20
C MET A 1 42.48 -0.54 -24.46
N SER A 2 41.96 0.50 -23.87
CA SER A 2 40.75 0.48 -23.03
C SER A 2 39.55 0.64 -23.95
N ASN A 3 38.74 -0.40 -24.08
CA ASN A 3 37.42 -0.31 -24.70
C ASN A 3 36.45 0.30 -23.74
N SER A 4 36.29 1.61 -23.77
CA SER A 4 35.19 2.31 -23.15
C SER A 4 33.93 2.04 -23.98
N ALA A 5 33.07 1.15 -23.50
CA ALA A 5 31.71 1.05 -23.99
C ALA A 5 30.99 2.34 -23.60
N VAL A 6 30.99 3.31 -24.51
CA VAL A 6 30.11 4.48 -24.45
C VAL A 6 28.70 3.95 -24.58
N ASN A 7 27.95 3.93 -23.49
CA ASN A 7 26.52 3.70 -23.50
C ASN A 7 25.89 4.76 -24.43
N GLN A 8 25.41 4.33 -25.58
CA GLN A 8 24.61 5.15 -26.46
C GLN A 8 23.28 5.43 -25.74
N PHE A 9 23.24 6.52 -24.96
CA PHE A 9 21.97 7.06 -24.51
C PHE A 9 21.21 7.54 -25.75
N SER A 10 20.17 6.79 -26.08
CA SER A 10 19.20 7.22 -27.06
C SER A 10 18.66 8.60 -26.66
N THR A 11 18.73 9.56 -27.58
CA THR A 11 18.18 10.92 -27.44
C THR A 11 16.65 10.95 -27.46
N THR A 12 15.99 9.94 -26.91
CA THR A 12 14.56 9.93 -26.69
C THR A 12 14.28 10.67 -25.39
N GLY A 13 13.54 11.77 -25.51
CA GLY A 13 13.18 12.61 -24.37
C GLY A 13 12.47 11.84 -23.25
N THR A 14 12.17 12.52 -22.14
CA THR A 14 11.47 11.97 -20.97
C THR A 14 10.18 11.24 -21.38
N LEU A 15 10.05 9.99 -20.98
CA LEU A 15 8.79 9.25 -21.13
C LEU A 15 7.73 9.85 -20.22
N PHE A 16 6.52 10.02 -20.74
CA PHE A 16 5.36 10.40 -19.96
C PHE A 16 4.34 9.27 -19.92
N VAL A 17 3.89 8.90 -18.74
CA VAL A 17 2.85 7.86 -18.54
C VAL A 17 1.68 8.48 -17.80
N SER A 18 0.57 8.65 -18.51
CA SER A 18 -0.70 9.14 -17.96
C SER A 18 -1.47 8.04 -17.22
N ALA A 19 -2.51 8.42 -16.47
CA ALA A 19 -3.35 7.47 -15.74
C ALA A 19 -4.05 6.43 -16.67
N PRO A 20 -4.61 6.80 -17.85
CA PRO A 20 -5.12 5.82 -18.79
C PRO A 20 -4.06 4.86 -19.32
N GLU A 21 -2.83 5.32 -19.52
CA GLU A 21 -1.72 4.48 -19.99
C GLU A 21 -1.24 3.53 -18.90
N ALA A 22 -1.09 3.99 -17.65
CA ALA A 22 -0.78 3.14 -16.52
C ALA A 22 -1.83 2.02 -16.35
N ALA A 23 -3.11 2.37 -16.40
CA ALA A 23 -4.20 1.40 -16.36
C ALA A 23 -4.16 0.42 -17.55
N ARG A 24 -3.84 0.89 -18.75
CA ARG A 24 -3.69 0.04 -19.95
C ARG A 24 -2.52 -0.93 -19.80
N ILE A 25 -1.39 -0.49 -19.26
CA ILE A 25 -0.23 -1.34 -19.00
C ILE A 25 -0.62 -2.46 -18.04
N VAL A 26 -1.22 -2.13 -16.88
CA VAL A 26 -1.64 -3.14 -15.90
C VAL A 26 -2.63 -4.14 -16.50
N ARG A 27 -3.61 -3.68 -17.28
CA ARG A 27 -4.53 -4.59 -17.97
C ARG A 27 -3.85 -5.49 -19.00
N LYS A 28 -2.87 -4.96 -19.75
CA LYS A 28 -2.14 -5.72 -20.78
C LYS A 28 -1.24 -6.80 -20.19
N VAL A 29 -0.52 -6.51 -19.10
CA VAL A 29 0.38 -7.47 -18.47
C VAL A 29 -0.32 -8.39 -17.46
N GLY A 30 -1.51 -8.00 -17.01
CA GLY A 30 -2.29 -8.71 -16.02
C GLY A 30 -2.03 -8.22 -14.59
N LEU A 31 -3.10 -8.18 -13.80
CA LEU A 31 -3.03 -7.68 -12.41
C LEU A 31 -2.21 -8.61 -11.50
N GLU A 32 -2.39 -9.93 -11.64
CA GLU A 32 -1.60 -10.90 -10.88
C GLU A 32 -0.11 -10.75 -11.15
N PHE A 33 0.28 -10.68 -12.44
CA PHE A 33 1.67 -10.46 -12.82
C PHE A 33 2.21 -9.16 -12.24
N SER A 34 1.45 -8.07 -12.33
CA SER A 34 1.83 -6.77 -11.79
C SER A 34 2.09 -6.83 -10.28
N LEU A 35 1.19 -7.44 -9.51
CA LEU A 35 1.33 -7.58 -8.06
C LEU A 35 2.53 -8.45 -7.68
N ARG A 36 2.72 -9.59 -8.36
CA ARG A 36 3.88 -10.47 -8.12
C ARG A 36 5.19 -9.76 -8.42
N ARG A 37 5.25 -9.01 -9.53
CA ARG A 37 6.46 -8.28 -9.92
C ARG A 37 6.77 -7.12 -8.99
N ILE A 38 5.75 -6.37 -8.56
CA ILE A 38 5.91 -5.30 -7.57
C ILE A 38 6.39 -5.86 -6.24
N ALA A 39 5.80 -6.95 -5.74
CA ALA A 39 6.24 -7.60 -4.50
C ALA A 39 7.70 -8.07 -4.59
N ALA A 40 8.10 -8.67 -5.72
CA ALA A 40 9.47 -9.10 -5.95
C ALA A 40 10.46 -7.92 -5.95
N ASN A 41 10.11 -6.83 -6.63
CA ASN A 41 10.94 -5.61 -6.64
C ASN A 41 11.06 -4.99 -5.24
N ILE A 42 9.96 -4.92 -4.48
CA ILE A 42 9.98 -4.44 -3.09
C ILE A 42 10.91 -5.31 -2.24
N HIS A 43 10.84 -6.64 -2.37
CA HIS A 43 11.71 -7.55 -1.64
C HIS A 43 13.19 -7.34 -2.00
N GLU A 44 13.50 -7.18 -3.27
CA GLU A 44 14.84 -6.88 -3.76
C GLU A 44 15.36 -5.55 -3.18
N ASP A 45 14.55 -4.49 -3.24
CA ASP A 45 14.92 -3.18 -2.70
C ASP A 45 15.13 -3.21 -1.18
N PHE A 46 14.33 -3.94 -0.42
CA PHE A 46 14.58 -4.15 1.00
C PHE A 46 15.87 -4.93 1.27
N SER A 47 16.22 -5.89 0.42
CA SER A 47 17.45 -6.68 0.56
C SER A 47 18.71 -5.82 0.35
N ARG A 48 18.61 -4.75 -0.44
CA ARG A 48 19.69 -3.77 -0.67
C ARG A 48 19.42 -2.41 -0.03
N TRP A 49 18.69 -2.38 1.08
CA TRP A 49 18.26 -1.15 1.76
C TRP A 49 19.39 -0.18 2.09
N ALA A 50 20.60 -0.69 2.35
CA ALA A 50 21.78 0.11 2.66
C ALA A 50 22.29 0.92 1.45
N ASP A 51 22.00 0.49 0.22
CA ASP A 51 22.49 1.13 -1.00
C ASP A 51 21.74 2.42 -1.33
N PHE A 52 20.59 2.65 -0.67
CA PHE A 52 19.78 3.83 -0.92
C PHE A 52 20.15 5.01 -0.01
N ASP A 53 20.31 6.17 -0.63
CA ASP A 53 20.19 7.46 0.06
C ASP A 53 18.70 7.79 0.22
N LYS A 54 18.29 7.83 1.48
CA LYS A 54 16.87 8.01 1.86
C LYS A 54 16.72 9.40 2.47
N SER A 55 16.40 10.35 1.61
CA SER A 55 16.10 11.73 2.05
C SER A 55 14.85 11.78 2.92
N VAL A 56 14.78 12.80 3.74
CA VAL A 56 13.62 13.03 4.62
C VAL A 56 12.38 13.26 3.76
N ARG A 57 11.28 12.57 4.10
CA ARG A 57 9.96 12.87 3.55
C ARG A 57 9.54 14.28 3.95
N VAL A 58 9.16 15.10 2.98
CA VAL A 58 8.58 16.43 3.21
C VAL A 58 7.06 16.30 3.18
N ALA A 59 6.42 16.68 4.30
CA ALA A 59 4.97 16.63 4.42
C ALA A 59 4.40 18.01 4.75
N ASN A 60 3.37 18.41 4.03
CA ASN A 60 2.54 19.57 4.31
C ASN A 60 1.15 19.11 4.78
N HIS A 61 0.84 19.38 6.04
CA HIS A 61 -0.43 19.01 6.67
C HIS A 61 -1.40 20.19 6.63
N SER A 62 -2.65 19.89 6.32
CA SER A 62 -3.78 20.81 6.40
C SER A 62 -4.92 20.17 7.17
N GLU A 63 -5.96 20.96 7.47
CA GLU A 63 -7.23 20.47 8.04
C GLU A 63 -7.84 19.36 7.16
N PHE A 64 -7.70 19.48 5.85
CA PHE A 64 -8.35 18.59 4.87
C PHE A 64 -7.53 17.36 4.51
N GLY A 65 -6.22 17.38 4.76
CA GLY A 65 -5.38 16.27 4.33
C GLY A 65 -3.88 16.52 4.49
N VAL A 66 -3.11 15.75 3.74
CA VAL A 66 -1.66 15.84 3.69
C VAL A 66 -1.19 15.78 2.23
N ILE A 67 -0.15 16.52 1.93
CA ILE A 67 0.62 16.41 0.67
C ILE A 67 2.05 16.05 1.05
N GLU A 68 2.62 15.04 0.40
CA GLU A 68 3.94 14.53 0.73
C GLU A 68 4.81 14.38 -0.51
N LEU A 69 6.11 14.69 -0.36
CA LEU A 69 7.18 14.33 -1.27
C LEU A 69 8.07 13.28 -0.65
N MET A 70 8.36 12.23 -1.41
CA MET A 70 9.12 11.07 -0.97
C MET A 70 10.29 10.83 -1.91
N PRO A 71 11.43 11.52 -1.73
CA PRO A 71 12.61 11.32 -2.54
C PRO A 71 13.46 10.15 -2.04
N VAL A 72 14.12 9.48 -2.99
CA VAL A 72 15.09 8.41 -2.74
C VAL A 72 16.04 8.31 -3.94
N SER A 73 17.30 7.95 -3.69
CA SER A 73 18.25 7.62 -4.75
C SER A 73 19.13 6.44 -4.37
N ASP A 74 19.70 5.81 -5.36
CA ASP A 74 20.91 4.98 -5.24
C ASP A 74 22.05 5.62 -6.06
N SER A 75 23.13 4.90 -6.30
CA SER A 75 24.27 5.40 -7.07
C SER A 75 23.97 5.71 -8.54
N HIS A 76 22.85 5.25 -9.08
CA HIS A 76 22.51 5.34 -10.51
C HIS A 76 21.20 6.05 -10.78
N ARG A 77 20.25 5.96 -9.87
CA ARG A 77 18.87 6.41 -10.09
C ARG A 77 18.37 7.26 -8.94
N TYR A 78 17.67 8.31 -9.31
CA TYR A 78 16.91 9.16 -8.40
C TYR A 78 15.43 9.00 -8.70
N ALA A 79 14.62 8.93 -7.67
CA ALA A 79 13.18 8.95 -7.80
C ALA A 79 12.55 9.83 -6.72
N PHE A 80 11.45 10.48 -7.06
CA PHE A 80 10.54 11.01 -6.05
C PHE A 80 9.10 10.68 -6.39
N LYS A 81 8.29 10.62 -5.36
CA LYS A 81 6.84 10.54 -5.48
C LYS A 81 6.20 11.73 -4.78
N TYR A 82 5.33 12.43 -5.49
CA TYR A 82 4.31 13.29 -4.90
C TYR A 82 3.09 12.43 -4.59
N VAL A 83 2.49 12.58 -3.42
CA VAL A 83 1.22 11.93 -3.08
C VAL A 83 0.43 12.81 -2.14
N ASN A 84 -0.90 12.83 -2.33
CA ASN A 84 -1.81 13.42 -1.36
C ASN A 84 -2.61 12.35 -0.62
N GLY A 85 -3.11 12.72 0.56
CA GLY A 85 -4.12 11.98 1.31
C GLY A 85 -5.21 12.94 1.78
N HIS A 86 -6.34 12.98 1.06
CA HIS A 86 -7.46 13.87 1.34
C HIS A 86 -8.76 13.06 1.47
N PRO A 87 -9.11 12.55 2.66
CA PRO A 87 -10.25 11.66 2.87
C PRO A 87 -11.59 12.23 2.40
N HIS A 88 -11.79 13.55 2.52
CA HIS A 88 -13.05 14.20 2.16
C HIS A 88 -13.26 14.43 0.65
N ASN A 89 -12.25 14.13 -0.18
CA ASN A 89 -12.33 14.30 -1.63
C ASN A 89 -13.46 13.51 -2.28
N THR A 90 -13.88 12.38 -1.68
CA THR A 90 -15.03 11.61 -2.19
C THR A 90 -16.32 12.42 -2.25
N GLY A 91 -16.55 13.32 -1.29
CA GLY A 91 -17.66 14.26 -1.30
C GLY A 91 -17.62 15.29 -2.43
N LEU A 92 -16.45 15.50 -3.03
CA LEU A 92 -16.21 16.37 -4.18
C LEU A 92 -16.11 15.60 -5.51
N GLY A 93 -16.35 14.29 -5.51
CA GLY A 93 -16.16 13.44 -6.68
C GLY A 93 -14.70 13.22 -7.09
N LEU A 94 -13.75 13.51 -6.21
CA LEU A 94 -12.32 13.35 -6.43
C LEU A 94 -11.78 12.11 -5.70
N SER A 95 -10.64 11.58 -6.15
CA SER A 95 -9.93 10.50 -5.47
C SER A 95 -9.35 10.98 -4.14
N THR A 96 -9.42 10.14 -3.11
CA THR A 96 -8.80 10.40 -1.80
C THR A 96 -7.28 10.44 -1.86
N VAL A 97 -6.70 9.70 -2.80
CA VAL A 97 -5.26 9.64 -3.06
C VAL A 97 -5.03 9.89 -4.54
N MET A 98 -4.11 10.79 -4.85
CA MET A 98 -3.58 11.04 -6.18
C MET A 98 -2.07 11.14 -6.07
N ALA A 99 -1.34 10.59 -7.03
CA ALA A 99 0.10 10.57 -6.99
C ALA A 99 0.72 10.67 -8.38
N PHE A 100 1.89 11.28 -8.46
CA PHE A 100 2.77 11.24 -9.62
C PHE A 100 4.22 11.20 -9.16
N GLY A 101 5.14 10.89 -10.06
CA GLY A 101 6.54 10.88 -9.73
C GLY A 101 7.47 10.92 -10.92
N VAL A 102 8.73 11.10 -10.62
CA VAL A 102 9.82 11.15 -11.59
C VAL A 102 10.81 10.05 -11.28
N TYR A 103 11.41 9.51 -12.33
CA TYR A 103 12.56 8.63 -12.29
C TYR A 103 13.65 9.24 -13.17
N ALA A 104 14.82 9.48 -12.62
CA ALA A 104 15.90 10.21 -13.26
C ALA A 104 17.24 9.47 -13.14
N ASP A 105 18.14 9.79 -14.04
CA ASP A 105 19.50 9.33 -14.03
C ASP A 105 20.34 10.24 -13.09
N VAL A 106 21.13 9.64 -12.21
CA VAL A 106 21.90 10.41 -11.21
C VAL A 106 23.10 11.13 -11.84
N ASP A 107 23.79 10.48 -12.78
CA ASP A 107 25.01 11.02 -13.36
C ASP A 107 24.74 12.27 -14.22
N THR A 108 23.63 12.26 -14.95
CA THR A 108 23.29 13.33 -15.90
C THR A 108 22.21 14.27 -15.39
N GLY A 109 21.47 13.88 -14.33
CA GLY A 109 20.27 14.58 -13.87
C GLY A 109 19.09 14.49 -14.83
N SER A 110 19.20 13.68 -15.90
CA SER A 110 18.16 13.60 -16.93
C SER A 110 16.92 12.89 -16.43
N PRO A 111 15.73 13.50 -16.51
CA PRO A 111 14.48 12.81 -16.20
C PRO A 111 14.19 11.76 -17.29
N LEU A 112 14.10 10.50 -16.88
CA LEU A 112 13.85 9.38 -17.79
C LEU A 112 12.34 9.09 -17.92
N LEU A 113 11.60 9.26 -16.82
CA LEU A 113 10.18 8.97 -16.75
C LEU A 113 9.48 9.97 -15.84
N LEU A 114 8.36 10.51 -16.32
CA LEU A 114 7.35 11.18 -15.51
C LEU A 114 6.07 10.34 -15.59
N SER A 115 5.59 9.85 -14.45
CA SER A 115 4.46 8.91 -14.42
C SER A 115 3.40 9.32 -13.42
N GLU A 116 2.15 9.10 -13.81
CA GLU A 116 1.06 8.92 -12.85
C GLU A 116 1.38 7.74 -11.93
N LEU A 117 1.17 7.89 -10.65
CA LEU A 117 1.49 6.87 -9.64
C LEU A 117 0.34 6.51 -8.71
N THR A 118 -0.89 6.98 -8.93
CA THR A 118 -2.04 6.63 -8.09
C THR A 118 -2.32 5.14 -8.14
N ILE A 119 -2.37 4.56 -9.35
CA ILE A 119 -2.55 3.13 -9.56
C ILE A 119 -1.38 2.34 -8.96
N THR A 120 -0.15 2.78 -9.23
CA THR A 120 1.06 2.14 -8.68
C THR A 120 1.09 2.22 -7.16
N THR A 121 0.65 3.34 -6.56
CA THR A 121 0.55 3.49 -5.09
C THR A 121 -0.44 2.49 -4.51
N ALA A 122 -1.58 2.28 -5.14
CA ALA A 122 -2.55 1.29 -4.70
C ALA A 122 -1.97 -0.14 -4.76
N LEU A 123 -1.38 -0.50 -5.89
CA LEU A 123 -0.77 -1.83 -6.10
C LEU A 123 0.41 -2.09 -5.16
N ARG A 124 1.35 -1.11 -5.00
CA ARG A 124 2.53 -1.29 -4.15
C ARG A 124 2.16 -1.40 -2.67
N THR A 125 1.13 -0.68 -2.24
CA THR A 125 0.67 -0.75 -0.84
C THR A 125 0.10 -2.13 -0.54
N ALA A 126 -0.73 -2.66 -1.42
CA ALA A 126 -1.28 -4.00 -1.28
C ALA A 126 -0.21 -5.10 -1.39
N ALA A 127 0.72 -4.95 -2.34
CA ALA A 127 1.84 -5.88 -2.50
C ALA A 127 2.74 -5.90 -1.26
N MET A 128 2.99 -4.75 -0.63
CA MET A 128 3.78 -4.65 0.60
C MET A 128 3.09 -5.35 1.78
N SER A 129 1.78 -5.16 1.96
CA SER A 129 1.01 -5.85 2.99
C SER A 129 1.06 -7.37 2.80
N ALA A 130 0.88 -7.84 1.57
CA ALA A 130 0.95 -9.26 1.26
C ALA A 130 2.37 -9.82 1.44
N LEU A 131 3.41 -9.09 1.05
CA LEU A 131 4.81 -9.49 1.26
C LEU A 131 5.15 -9.63 2.75
N ALA A 132 4.70 -8.68 3.58
CA ALA A 132 4.84 -8.79 5.03
C ALA A 132 4.12 -10.03 5.58
N ALA A 133 2.90 -10.28 5.12
CA ALA A 133 2.13 -11.44 5.54
C ALA A 133 2.76 -12.77 5.09
N GLN A 134 3.41 -12.84 3.93
CA GLN A 134 4.16 -14.04 3.52
C GLN A 134 5.25 -14.43 4.52
N SER A 135 5.87 -13.44 5.16
CA SER A 135 6.95 -13.67 6.12
C SER A 135 6.47 -13.87 7.56
N LEU A 136 5.31 -13.33 7.91
CA LEU A 136 4.88 -13.17 9.31
C LEU A 136 3.58 -13.92 9.64
N ALA A 137 2.71 -14.17 8.66
CA ALA A 137 1.47 -14.91 8.90
C ALA A 137 1.71 -16.42 8.92
N ARG A 138 0.73 -17.15 9.44
CA ARG A 138 0.75 -18.61 9.41
C ARG A 138 0.75 -19.12 7.96
N PRO A 139 1.57 -20.13 7.61
CA PRO A 139 1.68 -20.59 6.21
C PRO A 139 0.37 -21.06 5.57
N ASN A 140 -0.57 -21.54 6.38
CA ASN A 140 -1.86 -22.09 5.92
C ASN A 140 -3.00 -21.08 6.02
N SER A 141 -2.71 -19.77 6.08
CA SER A 141 -3.74 -18.73 6.11
C SER A 141 -4.58 -18.77 4.86
N ARG A 142 -5.92 -18.80 5.01
CA ARG A 142 -6.91 -18.83 3.94
C ARG A 142 -7.97 -17.76 4.03
N SER A 143 -8.18 -17.23 5.23
CA SER A 143 -9.21 -16.23 5.50
C SER A 143 -8.61 -14.88 5.88
N MET A 144 -9.16 -13.80 5.34
CA MET A 144 -8.76 -12.43 5.69
C MET A 144 -9.99 -11.60 6.08
N ALA A 145 -9.91 -10.98 7.25
CA ALA A 145 -10.80 -9.86 7.58
C ALA A 145 -10.27 -8.58 6.93
N LEU A 146 -11.11 -7.90 6.19
CA LEU A 146 -10.80 -6.62 5.57
C LEU A 146 -11.74 -5.56 6.14
N ILE A 147 -11.18 -4.70 6.98
CA ILE A 147 -11.90 -3.67 7.73
C ILE A 147 -11.56 -2.30 7.14
N GLY A 148 -12.57 -1.62 6.63
CA GLY A 148 -12.43 -0.50 5.71
C GLY A 148 -12.53 -0.99 4.27
N ASN A 149 -13.65 -0.68 3.58
CA ASN A 149 -13.95 -1.17 2.24
C ASN A 149 -13.86 -0.06 1.17
N GLY A 150 -12.99 0.92 1.43
CA GLY A 150 -12.73 2.05 0.56
C GLY A 150 -11.76 1.74 -0.58
N ALA A 151 -11.08 2.79 -1.09
CA ALA A 151 -10.25 2.74 -2.31
C ALA A 151 -9.12 1.71 -2.29
N GLN A 152 -8.57 1.34 -1.12
CA GLN A 152 -7.45 0.40 -0.99
C GLN A 152 -7.90 -1.06 -0.90
N SER A 153 -9.14 -1.30 -0.51
CA SER A 153 -9.64 -2.64 -0.13
C SER A 153 -9.60 -3.67 -1.26
N GLU A 154 -9.98 -3.28 -2.47
CA GLU A 154 -9.96 -4.16 -3.64
C GLU A 154 -8.54 -4.63 -3.97
N PHE A 155 -7.57 -3.71 -3.93
CA PHE A 155 -6.16 -4.05 -4.18
C PHE A 155 -5.59 -4.94 -3.08
N GLN A 156 -5.95 -4.72 -1.82
CA GLN A 156 -5.57 -5.59 -0.71
C GLN A 156 -6.13 -7.00 -0.92
N ALA A 157 -7.42 -7.13 -1.19
CA ALA A 157 -8.05 -8.44 -1.43
C ALA A 157 -7.34 -9.21 -2.56
N LEU A 158 -7.09 -8.56 -3.70
CA LEU A 158 -6.47 -9.19 -4.86
C LEU A 158 -4.99 -9.52 -4.64
N ALA A 159 -4.23 -8.67 -3.92
CA ALA A 159 -2.85 -8.98 -3.57
C ALA A 159 -2.77 -10.21 -2.65
N PHE A 160 -3.63 -10.30 -1.65
CA PHE A 160 -3.68 -11.46 -0.76
C PHE A 160 -4.14 -12.73 -1.46
N LYS A 161 -5.06 -12.63 -2.41
CA LYS A 161 -5.43 -13.78 -3.26
C LYS A 161 -4.24 -14.31 -4.04
N TYR A 162 -3.57 -13.43 -4.78
CA TYR A 162 -2.53 -13.86 -5.71
C TYR A 162 -1.18 -14.17 -5.05
N LEU A 163 -0.85 -13.52 -3.94
CA LEU A 163 0.46 -13.68 -3.29
C LEU A 163 0.42 -14.67 -2.11
N ILE A 164 -0.71 -14.79 -1.42
CA ILE A 164 -0.87 -15.65 -0.23
C ILE A 164 -1.76 -16.86 -0.53
N GLY A 165 -2.76 -16.70 -1.38
CA GLY A 165 -3.78 -17.73 -1.64
C GLY A 165 -5.01 -17.59 -0.74
N ILE A 166 -5.29 -16.39 -0.26
CA ILE A 166 -6.53 -16.09 0.47
C ILE A 166 -7.72 -16.31 -0.47
N ASP A 167 -8.69 -17.08 -0.04
CA ASP A 167 -9.91 -17.41 -0.78
C ASP A 167 -11.19 -16.94 -0.07
N THR A 168 -11.12 -16.68 1.23
CA THR A 168 -12.25 -16.23 2.05
C THR A 168 -12.02 -14.83 2.57
N LEU A 169 -12.97 -13.92 2.29
CA LEU A 169 -12.95 -12.55 2.76
C LEU A 169 -14.10 -12.31 3.73
N ARG A 170 -13.79 -11.71 4.88
CA ARG A 170 -14.75 -11.24 5.87
C ARG A 170 -14.70 -9.71 5.87
N LEU A 171 -15.74 -9.08 5.32
CA LEU A 171 -15.76 -7.66 5.02
C LEU A 171 -16.56 -6.89 6.07
N TYR A 172 -16.02 -5.80 6.54
CA TYR A 172 -16.74 -4.85 7.38
C TYR A 172 -16.33 -3.41 7.07
N ASP A 173 -17.31 -2.55 6.96
CA ASP A 173 -17.17 -1.09 6.92
C ASP A 173 -18.41 -0.46 7.59
N VAL A 174 -18.24 0.73 8.13
CA VAL A 174 -19.37 1.55 8.60
C VAL A 174 -20.23 2.04 7.43
N ASP A 175 -19.62 2.20 6.25
CA ASP A 175 -20.32 2.49 4.99
C ASP A 175 -20.70 1.18 4.27
N ARG A 176 -21.97 0.82 4.40
CA ARG A 176 -22.53 -0.37 3.72
C ARG A 176 -22.52 -0.25 2.19
N ALA A 177 -22.56 0.97 1.65
CA ALA A 177 -22.48 1.16 0.20
C ALA A 177 -21.07 0.87 -0.33
N ALA A 178 -20.03 1.25 0.41
CA ALA A 178 -18.63 0.88 0.09
C ALA A 178 -18.47 -0.65 0.11
N THR A 179 -19.01 -1.34 1.12
CA THR A 179 -18.98 -2.81 1.20
C THR A 179 -19.70 -3.44 0.01
N ALA A 180 -20.89 -2.99 -0.34
CA ALA A 180 -21.65 -3.52 -1.49
C ALA A 180 -20.89 -3.34 -2.82
N LYS A 181 -20.26 -2.17 -3.01
CA LYS A 181 -19.41 -1.90 -4.17
C LYS A 181 -18.23 -2.88 -4.23
N LEU A 182 -17.53 -3.08 -3.11
CA LEU A 182 -16.40 -4.00 -3.03
C LEU A 182 -16.82 -5.43 -3.37
N VAL A 183 -17.94 -5.91 -2.81
CA VAL A 183 -18.50 -7.24 -3.13
C VAL A 183 -18.72 -7.38 -4.63
N ALA A 184 -19.38 -6.39 -5.27
CA ALA A 184 -19.64 -6.42 -6.70
C ALA A 184 -18.34 -6.47 -7.53
N ASN A 185 -17.34 -5.67 -7.15
CA ASN A 185 -16.05 -5.63 -7.84
C ASN A 185 -15.26 -6.93 -7.70
N LEU A 186 -15.36 -7.62 -6.55
CA LEU A 186 -14.63 -8.85 -6.27
C LEU A 186 -15.34 -10.12 -6.76
N GLN A 187 -16.62 -10.02 -7.15
CA GLN A 187 -17.40 -11.16 -7.63
C GLN A 187 -16.71 -11.99 -8.75
N PRO A 188 -16.06 -11.36 -9.77
CA PRO A 188 -15.41 -12.11 -10.84
C PRO A 188 -14.19 -12.91 -10.41
N PHE A 189 -13.66 -12.65 -9.22
CA PHE A 189 -12.41 -13.26 -8.75
C PHE A 189 -12.60 -14.52 -7.91
N GLY A 190 -13.83 -14.97 -7.69
CA GLY A 190 -14.11 -16.24 -7.05
C GLY A 190 -13.70 -16.32 -5.57
N PHE A 191 -13.91 -15.25 -4.83
CA PHE A 191 -13.80 -15.26 -3.37
C PHE A 191 -15.08 -15.83 -2.73
N ASN A 192 -14.91 -16.51 -1.61
CA ASN A 192 -15.97 -16.71 -0.64
C ASN A 192 -16.07 -15.44 0.23
N ILE A 193 -17.12 -14.64 0.01
CA ILE A 193 -17.28 -13.33 0.67
C ILE A 193 -18.36 -13.43 1.75
N VAL A 194 -17.98 -13.05 2.98
CA VAL A 194 -18.87 -12.91 4.14
C VAL A 194 -18.94 -11.44 4.52
N VAL A 195 -20.09 -10.82 4.40
CA VAL A 195 -20.32 -9.46 4.92
C VAL A 195 -20.68 -9.57 6.39
N CYS A 196 -19.91 -8.87 7.24
CA CYS A 196 -20.00 -8.94 8.69
C CYS A 196 -20.71 -7.72 9.27
N GLU A 197 -21.32 -7.86 10.45
CA GLU A 197 -22.07 -6.78 11.10
C GLU A 197 -21.20 -5.89 12.00
N SER A 198 -19.98 -6.34 12.32
CA SER A 198 -19.02 -5.58 13.13
C SER A 198 -17.56 -5.94 12.79
N ALA A 199 -16.63 -5.07 13.18
CA ALA A 199 -15.20 -5.35 13.08
C ALA A 199 -14.80 -6.62 13.87
N GLY A 200 -15.37 -6.82 15.06
CA GLY A 200 -15.14 -8.02 15.88
C GLY A 200 -15.68 -9.28 15.23
N ASP A 201 -16.85 -9.21 14.57
CA ASP A 201 -17.37 -10.34 13.81
C ASP A 201 -16.46 -10.67 12.62
N ALA A 202 -15.99 -9.67 11.88
CA ALA A 202 -15.04 -9.89 10.79
C ALA A 202 -13.74 -10.54 11.28
N ALA A 203 -13.18 -10.05 12.39
CA ALA A 203 -11.89 -10.47 12.93
C ALA A 203 -11.89 -11.89 13.52
N ARG A 204 -13.00 -12.31 14.14
CA ARG A 204 -13.10 -13.52 15.01
C ARG A 204 -12.61 -14.82 14.38
N SER A 205 -12.79 -14.99 13.09
CA SER A 205 -12.44 -16.24 12.38
C SER A 205 -11.46 -16.01 11.25
N ALA A 206 -10.72 -14.90 11.28
CA ALA A 206 -9.75 -14.58 10.26
C ALA A 206 -8.35 -15.05 10.65
N ASP A 207 -7.59 -15.55 9.68
CA ASP A 207 -6.17 -15.83 9.82
C ASP A 207 -5.33 -14.56 9.74
N ILE A 208 -5.80 -13.63 8.93
CA ILE A 208 -5.18 -12.33 8.68
C ILE A 208 -6.23 -11.24 8.85
N ILE A 209 -5.88 -10.16 9.50
CA ILE A 209 -6.72 -8.97 9.62
C ILE A 209 -5.98 -7.81 8.94
N THR A 210 -6.66 -7.14 8.01
CA THR A 210 -6.14 -5.94 7.36
C THR A 210 -7.09 -4.76 7.62
N THR A 211 -6.60 -3.73 8.31
CA THR A 211 -7.33 -2.48 8.53
C THR A 211 -6.83 -1.42 7.57
N VAL A 212 -7.75 -0.82 6.80
CA VAL A 212 -7.46 0.19 5.77
C VAL A 212 -8.45 1.35 5.84
N THR A 213 -8.79 1.76 7.06
CA THR A 213 -9.73 2.85 7.29
C THR A 213 -9.10 4.21 7.04
N ALA A 214 -9.90 5.19 6.65
CA ALA A 214 -9.42 6.52 6.25
C ALA A 214 -9.69 7.61 7.29
N ASP A 215 -10.41 7.31 8.37
CA ASP A 215 -10.80 8.30 9.37
C ASP A 215 -9.56 8.82 10.11
N LYS A 216 -9.48 10.16 10.27
CA LYS A 216 -8.38 10.82 11.02
C LYS A 216 -8.66 10.89 12.52
N THR A 217 -9.77 10.33 12.99
CA THR A 217 -10.06 10.26 14.42
C THR A 217 -9.20 9.16 15.07
N ARG A 218 -8.93 9.31 16.36
CA ARG A 218 -8.31 8.25 17.16
C ARG A 218 -9.35 7.14 17.42
N ALA A 219 -9.83 6.53 16.33
CA ALA A 219 -10.81 5.46 16.40
C ALA A 219 -10.10 4.15 16.80
N ILE A 220 -10.61 3.50 17.84
CA ILE A 220 -10.23 2.13 18.16
C ILE A 220 -11.16 1.21 17.40
N ILE A 221 -10.64 0.56 16.37
CA ILE A 221 -11.40 -0.35 15.51
C ILE A 221 -11.28 -1.78 15.99
N LEU A 222 -10.07 -2.17 16.41
CA LEU A 222 -9.77 -3.49 16.97
C LEU A 222 -9.34 -3.39 18.43
N THR A 223 -9.91 -4.26 19.24
CA THR A 223 -9.54 -4.47 20.66
C THR A 223 -8.96 -5.87 20.86
N PRO A 224 -8.20 -6.13 21.95
CA PRO A 224 -7.54 -7.42 22.19
C PRO A 224 -8.49 -8.63 22.18
N ASP A 225 -9.72 -8.46 22.66
CA ASP A 225 -10.74 -9.51 22.75
C ASP A 225 -11.30 -9.93 21.37
N MET A 226 -11.07 -9.13 20.32
CA MET A 226 -11.46 -9.46 18.95
C MET A 226 -10.42 -10.34 18.22
N ILE A 227 -9.22 -10.49 18.79
CA ILE A 227 -8.07 -11.07 18.10
C ILE A 227 -7.71 -12.44 18.70
N ALA A 228 -7.76 -13.46 17.86
CA ALA A 228 -7.33 -14.79 18.24
C ALA A 228 -5.78 -14.91 18.26
N PRO A 229 -5.20 -15.80 19.06
CA PRO A 229 -3.76 -16.07 19.04
C PRO A 229 -3.28 -16.51 17.64
N GLY A 230 -2.10 -15.98 17.24
CA GLY A 230 -1.46 -16.33 15.98
C GLY A 230 -2.06 -15.67 14.73
N VAL A 231 -2.95 -14.71 14.91
CA VAL A 231 -3.46 -13.87 13.80
C VAL A 231 -2.40 -12.87 13.37
N HIS A 232 -2.24 -12.68 12.06
CA HIS A 232 -1.42 -11.62 11.50
C HIS A 232 -2.27 -10.37 11.28
N ILE A 233 -1.75 -9.20 11.63
CA ILE A 233 -2.46 -7.92 11.48
C ILE A 233 -1.64 -6.97 10.61
N ASN A 234 -2.25 -6.45 9.54
CA ASN A 234 -1.76 -5.30 8.77
C ASN A 234 -2.57 -4.06 9.16
N ALA A 235 -1.99 -3.18 9.95
CA ALA A 235 -2.60 -1.90 10.34
C ALA A 235 -2.20 -0.82 9.32
N VAL A 236 -2.83 -0.82 8.16
CA VAL A 236 -2.44 0.03 7.02
C VAL A 236 -2.97 1.46 7.16
N GLY A 237 -4.13 1.64 7.78
CA GLY A 237 -4.78 2.96 7.90
C GLY A 237 -4.16 3.86 8.97
N GLY A 238 -3.39 3.32 9.91
CA GLY A 238 -2.69 4.08 10.95
C GLY A 238 -1.37 4.70 10.46
N ASP A 239 -1.41 5.48 9.39
CA ASP A 239 -0.24 5.95 8.64
C ASP A 239 0.31 7.32 9.05
N CYS A 240 -0.41 8.05 9.91
CA CYS A 240 0.05 9.38 10.37
C CYS A 240 -0.37 9.69 11.82
N PRO A 241 0.25 10.68 12.46
CA PRO A 241 -0.13 11.11 13.80
C PRO A 241 -1.63 11.45 13.89
N GLY A 242 -2.29 10.96 14.94
CA GLY A 242 -3.73 11.15 15.17
C GLY A 242 -4.63 10.11 14.52
N LYS A 243 -4.10 9.25 13.64
CA LYS A 243 -4.79 8.08 13.12
C LYS A 243 -4.42 6.84 13.93
N THR A 244 -5.40 6.22 14.55
CA THR A 244 -5.23 4.91 15.21
C THR A 244 -6.32 3.98 14.75
N GLU A 245 -5.98 2.71 14.58
CA GLU A 245 -6.93 1.64 14.24
C GLU A 245 -6.93 0.56 15.33
N LEU A 246 -5.82 0.43 16.06
CA LEU A 246 -5.60 -0.63 17.03
C LEU A 246 -5.62 -0.07 18.45
N HIS A 247 -6.22 -0.81 19.38
CA HIS A 247 -6.06 -0.55 20.81
C HIS A 247 -4.59 -0.77 21.22
N ALA A 248 -4.04 0.10 22.08
CA ALA A 248 -2.64 0.05 22.48
C ALA A 248 -2.21 -1.31 23.11
N ASP A 249 -3.12 -1.99 23.77
CA ASP A 249 -2.84 -3.28 24.41
C ASP A 249 -2.62 -4.41 23.39
N ILE A 250 -3.07 -4.26 22.14
CA ILE A 250 -2.70 -5.19 21.07
C ILE A 250 -1.19 -5.14 20.82
N LEU A 251 -0.63 -3.92 20.77
CA LEU A 251 0.80 -3.73 20.52
C LEU A 251 1.68 -4.27 21.67
N LYS A 252 1.17 -4.30 22.90
CA LYS A 252 1.88 -4.86 24.06
C LYS A 252 1.97 -6.38 24.02
N GLN A 253 1.01 -7.03 23.35
CA GLN A 253 0.89 -8.50 23.29
C GLN A 253 1.42 -9.07 21.97
N ALA A 254 1.52 -8.24 20.94
CA ALA A 254 1.92 -8.65 19.60
C ALA A 254 3.43 -8.52 19.38
N LYS A 255 3.97 -9.36 18.52
CA LYS A 255 5.28 -9.10 17.92
C LYS A 255 5.09 -8.04 16.83
N VAL A 256 5.62 -6.83 17.07
CA VAL A 256 5.42 -5.68 16.18
C VAL A 256 6.57 -5.57 15.21
N PHE A 257 6.24 -5.57 13.91
CA PHE A 257 7.15 -5.21 12.83
C PHE A 257 6.66 -3.91 12.22
N ARG A 258 7.56 -2.95 12.09
CA ARG A 258 7.28 -1.67 11.47
C ARG A 258 8.08 -1.56 10.18
N SER A 259 7.40 -1.31 9.05
CA SER A 259 8.10 -0.94 7.83
C SER A 259 8.64 0.47 8.02
N GLU A 260 9.95 0.62 7.89
CA GLU A 260 10.57 1.92 8.05
C GLU A 260 10.41 2.78 6.80
N GLU A 261 9.58 3.80 6.92
CA GLU A 261 9.89 5.06 6.26
C GLU A 261 10.67 5.89 7.28
N ARG A 262 11.96 6.02 7.07
CA ARG A 262 12.84 6.74 8.01
C ARG A 262 12.41 8.20 8.10
N ARG A 263 11.75 8.56 9.18
CA ARG A 263 11.62 9.94 9.61
C ARG A 263 12.90 10.32 10.33
N VAL A 264 13.83 10.93 9.63
CA VAL A 264 15.00 11.54 10.28
C VAL A 264 14.49 12.71 11.10
N GLY A 265 14.64 12.65 12.43
CA GLY A 265 14.50 13.78 13.32
C GLY A 265 13.24 13.90 14.16
N LYS A 266 12.34 12.91 14.20
CA LYS A 266 11.34 12.82 15.27
C LYS A 266 11.13 11.37 15.65
N GLU A 267 11.69 10.99 16.78
CA GLU A 267 11.27 9.81 17.50
C GLU A 267 9.77 9.94 17.78
N CYS A 268 8.99 8.98 17.31
CA CYS A 268 7.62 8.85 17.80
C CYS A 268 7.73 8.34 19.22
N ALA A 269 7.55 9.23 20.19
CA ALA A 269 7.24 8.86 21.56
C ALA A 269 5.84 8.24 21.62
#